data_ce5450ddd052cef0c35c024715ced69e
#
_entry.id   ce5450ddd052cef0c35c024715ced69e
#
_cell.length_a   1.000
_cell.length_b   1.000
_cell.length_c   1.000
_cell.angle_alpha   90.00
_cell.angle_beta   90.00
_cell.angle_gamma   90.00
#
_symmetry.space_group_name_H-M   'P 1'
#
loop_
_entity.id
_entity.type
_entity.pdbx_description
1 polymer ?
#
loop_
_entity_poly.entity_id
_entity_poly.type
_entity_poly.pdbx_seq_one_letter_code
_entity_poly.pdbx_strand_id
1 'polypeptide(L)'
;MSEKAILFDSSRCTACRGCQVACKCWNGLPSTLEKNGNPSTGSYQSPMDLNGDTRLLISFHEEAGGDKGVKWAFGRRSCQHCADAPCATICPGGALKKDEATGFVSVDESKCIGCRYCSTACPFDVPQYHGDTSKINKCTGCLDRVEQGLAPACVTTCQPQALMFGDR
;
A
#
# COMPACT_ATOMS: atom_id res chain seq x y z
N MET A 1 -17.40 -6.44 -16.68
CA MET A 1 -17.25 -6.54 -15.20
C MET A 1 -16.84 -5.17 -14.70
N SER A 2 -17.36 -4.71 -13.56
CA SER A 2 -17.00 -3.41 -13.00
C SER A 2 -15.61 -3.48 -12.35
N GLU A 3 -14.81 -2.42 -12.56
CA GLU A 3 -13.51 -2.29 -11.86
C GLU A 3 -13.73 -2.31 -10.34
N LYS A 4 -12.77 -2.87 -9.60
CA LYS A 4 -12.82 -2.91 -8.13
C LYS A 4 -12.05 -1.73 -7.54
N ALA A 5 -12.47 -1.30 -6.37
CA ALA A 5 -11.81 -0.24 -5.62
C ALA A 5 -11.69 -0.56 -4.13
N ILE A 6 -10.67 0.02 -3.51
CA ILE A 6 -10.52 0.07 -2.05
C ILE A 6 -10.74 1.52 -1.64
N LEU A 7 -11.82 1.79 -0.92
CA LEU A 7 -12.13 3.10 -0.35
C LEU A 7 -11.54 3.18 1.07
N PHE A 8 -10.99 4.33 1.42
CA PHE A 8 -10.53 4.64 2.78
C PHE A 8 -11.28 5.85 3.34
N ASP A 9 -11.96 5.63 4.44
CA ASP A 9 -12.63 6.67 5.22
C ASP A 9 -11.75 7.05 6.43
N SER A 10 -11.09 8.19 6.34
CA SER A 10 -10.20 8.68 7.39
C SER A 10 -10.94 9.01 8.70
N SER A 11 -12.23 9.36 8.63
CA SER A 11 -13.04 9.70 9.81
C SER A 11 -13.29 8.49 10.71
N ARG A 12 -13.28 7.28 10.14
CA ARG A 12 -13.47 6.02 10.85
C ARG A 12 -12.16 5.36 11.29
N CYS A 13 -11.03 5.83 10.76
CA CYS A 13 -9.74 5.21 11.05
C CYS A 13 -9.29 5.51 12.48
N THR A 14 -8.94 4.46 13.22
CA THR A 14 -8.39 4.54 14.59
C THR A 14 -6.88 4.39 14.64
N ALA A 15 -6.21 4.39 13.49
CA ALA A 15 -4.76 4.17 13.35
C ALA A 15 -4.22 2.90 14.04
N CYS A 16 -5.04 1.87 14.20
CA CYS A 16 -4.64 0.61 14.85
C CYS A 16 -3.56 -0.17 14.07
N ARG A 17 -3.28 0.18 12.81
CA ARG A 17 -2.32 -0.47 11.90
C ARG A 17 -2.58 -1.94 11.59
N GLY A 18 -3.70 -2.50 12.00
CA GLY A 18 -4.07 -3.88 11.67
C GLY A 18 -3.98 -4.19 10.17
N CYS A 19 -4.34 -3.22 9.31
CA CYS A 19 -4.22 -3.33 7.86
C CYS A 19 -2.77 -3.45 7.38
N GLN A 20 -1.79 -2.79 8.02
CA GLN A 20 -0.37 -2.92 7.71
C GLN A 20 0.13 -4.31 8.06
N VAL A 21 -0.22 -4.80 9.24
CA VAL A 21 0.17 -6.15 9.71
C VAL A 21 -0.45 -7.21 8.81
N ALA A 22 -1.74 -7.12 8.51
CA ALA A 22 -2.43 -8.07 7.63
C ALA A 22 -1.82 -8.08 6.21
N CYS A 23 -1.45 -6.91 5.68
CA CYS A 23 -0.78 -6.82 4.39
C CYS A 23 0.59 -7.53 4.41
N LYS A 24 1.39 -7.32 5.47
CA LYS A 24 2.68 -8.00 5.64
C LYS A 24 2.52 -9.52 5.77
N CYS A 25 1.66 -9.96 6.66
CA CYS A 25 1.41 -11.38 6.90
C CYS A 25 0.94 -12.10 5.63
N TRP A 26 -0.04 -11.53 4.92
CA TRP A 26 -0.56 -12.14 3.71
C TRP A 26 0.47 -12.25 2.59
N ASN A 27 1.30 -11.22 2.43
CA ASN A 27 2.27 -11.15 1.34
C ASN A 27 3.66 -11.68 1.74
N GLY A 28 3.84 -12.28 2.91
CA GLY A 28 5.13 -12.81 3.38
C GLY A 28 6.21 -11.74 3.51
N LEU A 29 5.83 -10.48 3.79
CA LEU A 29 6.77 -9.38 3.89
C LEU A 29 7.38 -9.31 5.29
N PRO A 30 8.70 -9.22 5.41
CA PRO A 30 9.37 -9.22 6.71
C PRO A 30 9.06 -7.95 7.51
N SER A 31 9.33 -8.02 8.81
CA SER A 31 9.33 -6.84 9.65
C SER A 31 10.44 -5.88 9.23
N THR A 32 10.13 -4.60 9.13
CA THR A 32 11.14 -3.56 8.89
C THR A 32 12.08 -3.35 10.08
N LEU A 33 11.66 -3.76 11.27
CA LEU A 33 12.45 -3.66 12.50
C LEU A 33 13.60 -4.67 12.49
N GLU A 34 13.39 -5.88 11.99
CA GLU A 34 14.38 -6.95 11.96
C GLU A 34 15.56 -6.64 11.04
N LYS A 35 15.30 -5.98 9.91
CA LYS A 35 16.35 -5.68 8.92
C LYS A 35 17.29 -4.54 9.31
N ASN A 36 16.80 -3.55 10.04
CA ASN A 36 17.55 -2.30 10.27
C ASN A 36 18.08 -2.16 11.72
N GLY A 37 17.82 -3.10 12.60
CA GLY A 37 18.26 -3.05 13.99
C GLY A 37 17.78 -1.80 14.75
N ASN A 38 16.93 -0.98 14.16
CA ASN A 38 16.42 0.24 14.76
C ASN A 38 14.93 0.08 15.10
N PRO A 39 14.63 -0.23 16.36
CA PRO A 39 13.26 -0.58 16.76
C PRO A 39 12.29 0.60 16.77
N SER A 40 12.77 1.83 16.88
CA SER A 40 11.90 2.98 16.96
C SER A 40 12.58 4.24 16.43
N THR A 41 11.85 5.01 15.65
CA THR A 41 12.27 6.33 15.18
C THR A 41 11.95 7.45 16.19
N GLY A 42 11.45 7.10 17.38
CA GLY A 42 10.90 8.07 18.33
C GLY A 42 9.56 8.67 17.92
N SER A 43 8.97 8.16 16.85
CA SER A 43 7.67 8.59 16.32
C SER A 43 6.63 7.48 16.44
N TYR A 44 5.37 7.86 16.48
CA TYR A 44 4.24 6.92 16.37
C TYR A 44 4.20 6.22 15.01
N GLN A 45 4.77 6.83 13.99
CA GLN A 45 4.81 6.28 12.63
C GLN A 45 6.01 5.37 12.45
N SER A 46 5.75 4.09 12.16
CA SER A 46 6.79 3.10 11.89
C SER A 46 6.26 2.10 10.83
N PRO A 47 7.00 1.94 9.71
CA PRO A 47 8.11 2.78 9.27
C PRO A 47 7.68 4.21 8.95
N MET A 48 8.63 5.11 8.69
CA MET A 48 8.33 6.51 8.38
C MET A 48 7.66 6.66 7.01
N ASP A 49 7.98 5.77 6.06
CA ASP A 49 7.40 5.76 4.73
C ASP A 49 7.29 4.36 4.15
N LEU A 50 6.67 4.23 2.96
CA LEU A 50 6.67 3.02 2.18
C LEU A 50 8.11 2.60 1.85
N ASN A 51 8.36 1.30 1.76
CA ASN A 51 9.64 0.74 1.40
C ASN A 51 9.45 -0.64 0.75
N GLY A 52 10.55 -1.30 0.36
CA GLY A 52 10.49 -2.60 -0.30
C GLY A 52 9.73 -3.68 0.48
N ASP A 53 9.66 -3.57 1.79
CA ASP A 53 8.96 -4.50 2.68
C ASP A 53 7.62 -3.96 3.20
N THR A 54 7.21 -2.76 2.79
CA THR A 54 5.98 -2.11 3.31
C THR A 54 5.14 -1.56 2.18
N ARG A 55 4.10 -2.29 1.78
CA ARG A 55 3.17 -1.95 0.69
C ARG A 55 2.02 -1.03 1.11
N LEU A 56 1.79 -0.91 2.40
CA LEU A 56 0.70 -0.15 3.02
C LEU A 56 1.20 0.49 4.31
N LEU A 57 0.93 1.78 4.47
CA LEU A 57 1.29 2.57 5.64
C LEU A 57 0.09 3.41 6.08
N ILE A 58 -0.14 3.50 7.39
CA ILE A 58 -1.03 4.50 7.99
C ILE A 58 -0.16 5.64 8.49
N SER A 59 -0.32 6.80 7.88
CA SER A 59 0.36 8.04 8.29
C SER A 59 -0.41 8.74 9.41
N PHE A 60 0.34 9.35 10.30
CA PHE A 60 -0.15 10.10 11.44
C PHE A 60 0.11 11.58 11.20
N HIS A 61 -0.92 12.38 11.25
CA HIS A 61 -0.85 13.83 11.14
C HIS A 61 -1.40 14.44 12.44
N GLU A 62 -0.56 15.19 13.10
CA GLU A 62 -0.89 15.87 14.37
C GLU A 62 -0.92 17.36 14.13
N GLU A 63 -1.98 17.98 14.60
CA GLU A 63 -2.14 19.45 14.58
C GLU A 63 -2.48 19.94 15.98
N ALA A 64 -1.94 21.09 16.35
CA ALA A 64 -2.33 21.77 17.58
C ALA A 64 -3.81 22.12 17.52
N GLY A 65 -4.58 21.59 18.47
CA GLY A 65 -6.04 21.75 18.53
C GLY A 65 -6.53 23.00 19.30
N GLY A 66 -5.64 23.94 19.60
CA GLY A 66 -5.94 25.06 20.47
C GLY A 66 -6.31 24.58 21.86
N ASP A 67 -7.39 25.12 22.44
CA ASP A 67 -7.87 24.77 23.79
C ASP A 67 -8.32 23.29 23.92
N LYS A 68 -8.44 22.56 22.83
CA LYS A 68 -8.85 21.15 22.81
C LYS A 68 -7.69 20.17 22.73
N GLY A 69 -6.45 20.63 22.86
CA GLY A 69 -5.26 19.78 22.80
C GLY A 69 -4.81 19.44 21.37
N VAL A 70 -4.59 18.16 21.05
CA VAL A 70 -4.09 17.70 19.76
C VAL A 70 -5.24 17.14 18.92
N LYS A 71 -5.29 17.51 17.63
CA LYS A 71 -6.13 16.89 16.63
C LYS A 71 -5.30 15.88 15.83
N TRP A 72 -5.87 14.71 15.64
CA TRP A 72 -5.25 13.64 14.88
C TRP A 72 -6.02 13.41 13.59
N ALA A 73 -5.28 13.33 12.48
CA ALA A 73 -5.78 12.86 11.21
C ALA A 73 -4.93 11.68 10.74
N PHE A 74 -5.57 10.66 10.21
CA PHE A 74 -4.90 9.45 9.74
C PHE A 74 -5.07 9.31 8.24
N GLY A 75 -3.95 9.08 7.54
CA GLY A 75 -3.92 8.87 6.11
C GLY A 75 -3.51 7.44 5.76
N ARG A 76 -4.04 6.92 4.68
CA ARG A 76 -3.59 5.64 4.11
C ARG A 76 -2.66 5.90 2.93
N ARG A 77 -1.41 5.50 3.04
CA ARG A 77 -0.46 5.48 1.92
C ARG A 77 -0.36 4.06 1.37
N SER A 78 -0.76 3.89 0.12
CA SER A 78 -0.68 2.64 -0.62
C SER A 78 -1.02 2.92 -2.09
N CYS A 79 -0.94 1.90 -2.96
CA CYS A 79 -1.31 2.05 -4.36
C CYS A 79 -2.78 2.49 -4.50
N GLN A 80 -3.01 3.47 -5.38
CA GLN A 80 -4.34 3.95 -5.72
C GLN A 80 -4.98 3.12 -6.84
N HIS A 81 -4.23 2.22 -7.48
CA HIS A 81 -4.67 1.42 -8.62
C HIS A 81 -5.36 2.30 -9.68
N CYS A 82 -4.62 3.31 -10.15
CA CYS A 82 -5.10 4.36 -11.04
C CYS A 82 -5.81 3.79 -12.26
N ALA A 83 -6.84 4.51 -12.74
CA ALA A 83 -7.54 4.17 -13.98
C ALA A 83 -6.57 4.26 -15.17
N ASP A 84 -5.85 5.38 -15.25
CA ASP A 84 -4.68 5.54 -16.10
C ASP A 84 -3.42 5.42 -15.22
N ALA A 85 -2.65 4.35 -15.39
CA ALA A 85 -1.56 3.97 -14.51
C ALA A 85 -0.20 4.30 -15.15
N PRO A 86 0.38 5.49 -14.89
CA PRO A 86 1.62 5.90 -15.53
C PRO A 86 2.79 4.94 -15.22
N CYS A 87 2.78 4.32 -14.05
CA CYS A 87 3.77 3.31 -13.68
C CYS A 87 3.71 2.04 -14.55
N ALA A 88 2.53 1.67 -15.06
CA ALA A 88 2.39 0.56 -15.99
C ALA A 88 2.81 0.97 -17.41
N THR A 89 2.40 2.16 -17.85
CA THR A 89 2.72 2.68 -19.18
C THR A 89 4.22 2.85 -19.41
N ILE A 90 4.95 3.34 -18.39
CA ILE A 90 6.39 3.58 -18.52
C ILE A 90 7.25 2.34 -18.36
N CYS A 91 6.69 1.20 -17.94
CA CYS A 91 7.47 0.02 -17.60
C CYS A 91 8.07 -0.66 -18.85
N PRO A 92 9.39 -0.58 -19.10
CA PRO A 92 10.00 -1.13 -20.33
C PRO A 92 9.95 -2.67 -20.37
N GLY A 93 9.97 -3.32 -19.20
CA GLY A 93 9.88 -4.79 -19.10
C GLY A 93 8.45 -5.31 -19.10
N GLY A 94 7.42 -4.42 -19.12
CA GLY A 94 6.03 -4.83 -19.01
C GLY A 94 5.71 -5.58 -17.71
N ALA A 95 6.49 -5.33 -16.65
CA ALA A 95 6.33 -5.96 -15.35
C ALA A 95 5.12 -5.43 -14.59
N LEU A 96 4.77 -4.16 -14.77
CA LEU A 96 3.56 -3.57 -14.19
C LEU A 96 2.44 -3.66 -15.22
N LYS A 97 1.33 -4.24 -14.80
CA LYS A 97 0.13 -4.39 -15.64
C LYS A 97 -1.12 -4.06 -14.87
N LYS A 98 -2.07 -3.42 -15.55
CA LYS A 98 -3.44 -3.28 -15.06
C LYS A 98 -4.20 -4.55 -15.41
N ASP A 99 -4.82 -5.16 -14.43
CA ASP A 99 -5.73 -6.28 -14.63
C ASP A 99 -7.07 -5.78 -15.15
N GLU A 100 -7.54 -6.30 -16.28
CA GLU A 100 -8.75 -5.82 -16.95
C GLU A 100 -10.04 -6.20 -16.20
N ALA A 101 -10.02 -7.28 -15.44
CA ALA A 101 -11.20 -7.75 -14.72
C ALA A 101 -11.44 -6.96 -13.43
N THR A 102 -10.38 -6.62 -12.72
CA THR A 102 -10.44 -5.95 -11.42
C THR A 102 -10.06 -4.48 -11.46
N GLY A 103 -9.35 -4.04 -12.49
CA GLY A 103 -8.77 -2.70 -12.59
C GLY A 103 -7.54 -2.49 -11.70
N PHE A 104 -7.09 -3.50 -10.96
CA PHE A 104 -5.91 -3.39 -10.12
C PHE A 104 -4.61 -3.44 -10.91
N VAL A 105 -3.64 -2.65 -10.49
CA VAL A 105 -2.29 -2.67 -11.07
C VAL A 105 -1.42 -3.60 -10.25
N SER A 106 -0.91 -4.66 -10.87
CA SER A 106 -0.03 -5.66 -10.26
C SER A 106 1.41 -5.54 -10.75
N VAL A 107 2.32 -6.25 -10.11
CA VAL A 107 3.73 -6.39 -10.49
C VAL A 107 4.03 -7.85 -10.75
N ASP A 108 4.55 -8.15 -11.93
CA ASP A 108 5.17 -9.44 -12.26
C ASP A 108 6.68 -9.31 -11.99
N GLU A 109 7.11 -9.86 -10.87
CA GLU A 109 8.51 -9.77 -10.45
C GLU A 109 9.47 -10.48 -11.42
N SER A 110 9.00 -11.48 -12.17
CA SER A 110 9.83 -12.21 -13.14
C SER A 110 10.29 -11.31 -14.30
N LYS A 111 9.47 -10.34 -14.67
CA LYS A 111 9.74 -9.36 -15.74
C LYS A 111 10.38 -8.07 -15.25
N CYS A 112 10.41 -7.86 -13.94
CA CYS A 112 10.97 -6.62 -13.39
C CYS A 112 12.49 -6.61 -13.52
N ILE A 113 13.03 -5.58 -14.17
CA ILE A 113 14.48 -5.36 -14.34
C ILE A 113 15.06 -4.38 -13.29
N GLY A 114 14.25 -3.89 -12.35
CA GLY A 114 14.70 -2.99 -11.28
C GLY A 114 15.07 -1.57 -11.72
N CYS A 115 14.66 -1.12 -12.90
CA CYS A 115 15.04 0.18 -13.48
C CYS A 115 14.47 1.42 -12.74
N ARG A 116 13.51 1.26 -11.86
CA ARG A 116 12.87 2.30 -11.01
C ARG A 116 12.07 3.38 -11.76
N TYR A 117 11.87 3.30 -13.09
CA TYR A 117 11.08 4.29 -13.83
C TYR A 117 9.65 4.44 -13.30
N CYS A 118 9.05 3.33 -12.83
CA CYS A 118 7.73 3.34 -12.22
C CYS A 118 7.67 4.12 -10.91
N SER A 119 8.75 4.17 -10.12
CA SER A 119 8.84 5.00 -8.92
C SER A 119 8.80 6.48 -9.28
N THR A 120 9.60 6.89 -10.27
CA THR A 120 9.63 8.28 -10.75
C THR A 120 8.32 8.72 -11.40
N ALA A 121 7.64 7.82 -12.11
CA ALA A 121 6.38 8.13 -12.79
C ALA A 121 5.16 8.16 -11.85
N CYS A 122 5.27 7.59 -10.65
CA CYS A 122 4.15 7.53 -9.71
C CYS A 122 4.03 8.82 -8.90
N PRO A 123 2.93 9.60 -9.03
CA PRO A 123 2.78 10.85 -8.27
C PRO A 123 2.59 10.62 -6.76
N PHE A 124 2.36 9.36 -6.35
CA PHE A 124 2.16 8.97 -4.95
C PHE A 124 3.38 8.28 -4.35
N ASP A 125 4.47 8.14 -5.09
CA ASP A 125 5.70 7.45 -4.69
C ASP A 125 5.45 6.04 -4.09
N VAL A 126 4.59 5.26 -4.73
CA VAL A 126 4.17 3.94 -4.20
C VAL A 126 5.07 2.78 -4.63
N PRO A 127 5.54 2.67 -5.89
CA PRO A 127 6.43 1.59 -6.27
C PRO A 127 7.79 1.76 -5.61
N GLN A 128 8.11 0.88 -4.66
CA GLN A 128 9.36 0.94 -3.88
C GLN A 128 10.35 -0.12 -4.38
N TYR A 129 11.61 0.28 -4.46
CA TYR A 129 12.69 -0.64 -4.79
C TYR A 129 13.05 -1.51 -3.58
N HIS A 130 13.07 -2.82 -3.80
CA HIS A 130 13.47 -3.79 -2.80
C HIS A 130 14.93 -4.20 -3.04
N GLY A 131 15.82 -3.81 -2.12
CA GLY A 131 17.27 -3.97 -2.27
C GLY A 131 17.70 -5.43 -2.44
N ASP A 132 17.15 -6.34 -1.64
CA ASP A 132 17.56 -7.75 -1.63
C ASP A 132 17.17 -8.48 -2.92
N THR A 133 16.01 -8.15 -3.49
CA THR A 133 15.52 -8.77 -4.73
C THR A 133 15.92 -8.00 -5.98
N SER A 134 16.39 -6.77 -5.84
CA SER A 134 16.63 -5.83 -6.95
C SER A 134 15.40 -5.60 -7.83
N LYS A 135 14.20 -5.71 -7.25
CA LYS A 135 12.91 -5.57 -7.93
C LYS A 135 12.08 -4.45 -7.31
N ILE A 136 11.02 -4.08 -8.01
CA ILE A 136 10.01 -3.16 -7.48
C ILE A 136 8.95 -3.94 -6.71
N ASN A 137 8.60 -3.43 -5.52
CA ASN A 137 7.50 -3.93 -4.73
C ASN A 137 6.43 -2.84 -4.53
N LYS A 138 5.16 -3.21 -4.57
CA LYS A 138 4.01 -2.34 -4.26
C LYS A 138 2.76 -3.16 -3.96
N CYS A 139 1.71 -2.52 -3.47
CA CYS A 139 0.40 -3.14 -3.32
C CYS A 139 -0.11 -3.71 -4.66
N THR A 140 -0.57 -4.95 -4.64
CA THR A 140 -1.14 -5.67 -5.80
C THR A 140 -2.67 -5.71 -5.78
N GLY A 141 -3.32 -5.09 -4.77
CA GLY A 141 -4.76 -5.24 -4.54
C GLY A 141 -5.15 -6.60 -3.98
N CYS A 142 -4.17 -7.44 -3.61
CA CYS A 142 -4.38 -8.85 -3.23
C CYS A 142 -5.16 -9.61 -4.32
N LEU A 143 -4.71 -9.52 -5.59
CA LEU A 143 -5.39 -10.16 -6.73
C LEU A 143 -5.68 -11.64 -6.49
N ASP A 144 -4.73 -12.36 -5.89
CA ASP A 144 -4.85 -13.76 -5.49
C ASP A 144 -6.07 -14.04 -4.59
N ARG A 145 -6.43 -13.09 -3.72
CA ARG A 145 -7.64 -13.16 -2.89
C ARG A 145 -8.89 -12.78 -3.67
N VAL A 146 -8.78 -11.70 -4.44
CA VAL A 146 -9.92 -11.14 -5.19
C VAL A 146 -10.41 -12.12 -6.25
N GLU A 147 -9.51 -12.83 -6.92
CA GLU A 147 -9.84 -13.91 -7.85
C GLU A 147 -10.60 -15.08 -7.19
N GLN A 148 -10.40 -15.28 -5.90
CA GLN A 148 -11.15 -16.25 -5.08
C GLN A 148 -12.44 -15.69 -4.47
N GLY A 149 -12.86 -14.47 -4.85
CA GLY A 149 -14.03 -13.81 -4.31
C GLY A 149 -13.86 -13.23 -2.90
N LEU A 150 -12.62 -13.15 -2.40
CA LEU A 150 -12.31 -12.63 -1.07
C LEU A 150 -11.88 -11.15 -1.15
N ALA A 151 -12.24 -10.38 -0.13
CA ALA A 151 -11.74 -9.02 -0.01
C ALA A 151 -10.23 -8.98 0.28
N PRO A 152 -9.52 -7.88 -0.11
CA PRO A 152 -8.10 -7.70 0.23
C PRO A 152 -7.84 -7.85 1.74
N ALA A 153 -6.68 -8.41 2.11
CA ALA A 153 -6.34 -8.71 3.51
C ALA A 153 -6.44 -7.48 4.44
N CYS A 154 -6.04 -6.31 3.96
CA CYS A 154 -6.14 -5.08 4.73
C CYS A 154 -7.59 -4.65 5.00
N VAL A 155 -8.51 -4.93 4.09
CA VAL A 155 -9.94 -4.63 4.26
C VAL A 155 -10.57 -5.59 5.25
N THR A 156 -10.31 -6.89 5.07
CA THR A 156 -10.87 -7.94 5.96
C THR A 156 -10.50 -7.72 7.43
N THR A 157 -9.31 -7.18 7.71
CA THR A 157 -8.81 -6.95 9.08
C THR A 157 -9.28 -5.61 9.65
N CYS A 158 -9.87 -4.71 8.87
CA CYS A 158 -10.21 -3.37 9.32
C CYS A 158 -11.40 -3.37 10.28
N GLN A 159 -11.12 -3.39 11.58
CA GLN A 159 -12.14 -3.42 12.64
C GLN A 159 -13.11 -2.21 12.58
N PRO A 160 -12.63 -0.96 12.46
CA PRO A 160 -13.52 0.19 12.37
C PRO A 160 -14.19 0.35 11.00
N GLN A 161 -13.97 -0.61 10.07
CA GLN A 161 -14.49 -0.54 8.69
C GLN A 161 -14.14 0.78 7.98
N ALA A 162 -12.96 1.33 8.28
CA ALA A 162 -12.41 2.47 7.58
C ALA A 162 -11.94 2.12 6.16
N LEU A 163 -11.67 0.83 5.90
CA LEU A 163 -11.36 0.29 4.57
C LEU A 163 -12.55 -0.51 4.07
N MET A 164 -13.02 -0.15 2.90
CA MET A 164 -14.13 -0.81 2.21
C MET A 164 -13.67 -1.28 0.83
N PHE A 165 -14.21 -2.39 0.35
CA PHE A 165 -13.92 -2.98 -0.94
C PHE A 165 -15.19 -3.25 -1.70
N GLY A 166 -15.22 -2.90 -2.96
CA GLY A 166 -16.41 -3.08 -3.81
C GLY A 166 -16.17 -2.66 -5.25
N ASP A 167 -17.25 -2.57 -5.97
CA ASP A 167 -17.26 -2.05 -7.34
C ASP A 167 -17.04 -0.54 -7.34
N ARG A 168 -16.34 -0.08 -8.38
CA ARG A 168 -16.02 1.33 -8.58
C ARG A 168 -17.14 2.05 -9.30
#